data_ecbf1d3cc1cb4cb2eaa97e232bcf60ee
#
_entry.id   ecbf1d3cc1cb4cb2eaa97e232bcf60ee
#
_cell.length_a   1.000
_cell.length_b   1.000
_cell.length_c   1.000
_cell.angle_alpha   90.00
_cell.angle_beta   90.00
_cell.angle_gamma   90.00
#
_symmetry.space_group_name_H-M   'P 1'
#
loop_
_entity.id
_entity.type
_entity.pdbx_description
1 polymer ?
#
loop_
_entity_poly.entity_id
_entity_poly.type
_entity_poly.pdbx_seq_one_letter_code
_entity_poly.pdbx_strand_id
1 'polypeptide(L)'
;MISTQNLRAHRIARVLCGWLAEHDVLLDLHSFRSPGQPFVMRGPADNRGELEPFAHAAAEAQLAAHVGPSRVVEGWMQAYADGVARRKARGLTPGAVHEDPSYGVGTTEYMRSRGGYGLTLECGQHDDPAGADVAEHAIRQTLSLLGLADLPLAPPARPFECLRLAEVIDRHTEGDRFVKTWTSFDPLAEGELVAVRADGTEVRAPQAGYIVFPDVSAQPGHEWFYLAQRSTRPL
;
A
#
# COMPACT_ATOMS: atom_id res chain seq x y z
N MET A 1 5.52 28.80 3.95
CA MET A 1 6.35 28.43 5.14
C MET A 1 6.32 26.91 5.28
N ILE A 2 7.48 26.26 5.25
CA ILE A 2 7.57 24.80 5.49
C ILE A 2 7.25 24.55 6.96
N SER A 3 6.25 23.72 7.25
CA SER A 3 5.88 23.37 8.62
C SER A 3 7.01 22.60 9.33
N THR A 4 7.04 22.66 10.68
CA THR A 4 8.03 21.90 11.47
C THR A 4 7.88 20.37 11.28
N GLN A 5 6.69 19.88 10.95
CA GLN A 5 6.45 18.48 10.59
C GLN A 5 7.14 18.10 9.27
N ASN A 6 7.06 18.94 8.24
CA ASN A 6 7.76 18.72 6.98
C ASN A 6 9.28 18.70 7.14
N LEU A 7 9.84 19.54 8.04
CA LEU A 7 11.28 19.53 8.32
C LEU A 7 11.75 18.21 9.00
N ARG A 8 10.92 17.62 9.86
CA ARG A 8 11.23 16.31 10.49
C ARG A 8 11.15 15.19 9.46
N ALA A 9 10.09 15.16 8.65
CA ALA A 9 9.94 14.16 7.58
C ALA A 9 11.12 14.21 6.60
N HIS A 10 11.56 15.39 6.16
CA HIS A 10 12.73 15.55 5.30
C HIS A 10 14.05 15.07 5.95
N ARG A 11 14.22 15.24 7.26
CA ARG A 11 15.43 14.76 7.95
C ARG A 11 15.43 13.22 8.02
N ILE A 12 14.30 12.61 8.36
CA ILE A 12 14.15 11.15 8.42
C ILE A 12 14.38 10.58 7.02
N ALA A 13 13.74 11.13 5.99
CA ALA A 13 13.90 10.68 4.63
C ALA A 13 15.37 10.72 4.17
N ARG A 14 16.13 11.78 4.48
CA ARG A 14 17.56 11.85 4.12
C ARG A 14 18.39 10.73 4.75
N VAL A 15 18.13 10.38 6.01
CA VAL A 15 18.87 9.30 6.68
C VAL A 15 18.47 7.96 6.08
N LEU A 16 17.17 7.71 5.95
CA LEU A 16 16.66 6.46 5.37
C LEU A 16 17.11 6.27 3.93
N CYS A 17 17.04 7.29 3.09
CA CYS A 17 17.50 7.21 1.70
C CYS A 17 18.99 6.87 1.61
N GLY A 18 19.83 7.39 2.53
CA GLY A 18 21.25 7.02 2.60
C GLY A 18 21.44 5.53 2.88
N TRP A 19 20.76 5.01 3.89
CA TRP A 19 20.83 3.59 4.23
C TRP A 19 20.26 2.69 3.14
N LEU A 20 19.09 3.03 2.61
CA LEU A 20 18.46 2.26 1.53
C LEU A 20 19.34 2.18 0.28
N ALA A 21 20.11 3.24 -0.01
CA ALA A 21 21.02 3.27 -1.16
C ALA A 21 22.25 2.32 -1.00
N GLU A 22 22.53 1.87 0.21
CA GLU A 22 23.65 0.96 0.54
C GLU A 22 23.19 -0.51 0.66
N HIS A 23 21.90 -0.79 0.45
CA HIS A 23 21.32 -2.13 0.61
C HIS A 23 20.57 -2.55 -0.66
N ASP A 24 20.42 -3.86 -0.84
CA ASP A 24 19.79 -4.46 -2.01
C ASP A 24 18.34 -4.90 -1.74
N VAL A 25 18.01 -5.16 -0.46
CA VAL A 25 16.71 -5.72 -0.05
C VAL A 25 16.13 -4.96 1.12
N LEU A 26 14.83 -4.67 1.05
CA LEU A 26 14.06 -4.02 2.11
C LEU A 26 12.85 -4.86 2.49
N LEU A 27 12.70 -5.14 3.78
CA LEU A 27 11.43 -5.52 4.38
C LEU A 27 10.94 -4.34 5.23
N ASP A 28 9.90 -3.64 4.77
CA ASP A 28 9.31 -2.50 5.46
C ASP A 28 8.06 -2.96 6.22
N LEU A 29 8.10 -2.81 7.55
CA LEU A 29 7.05 -3.31 8.45
C LEU A 29 6.11 -2.18 8.83
N HIS A 30 4.85 -2.34 8.47
CA HIS A 30 3.77 -1.41 8.71
C HIS A 30 2.64 -2.04 9.52
N SER A 31 1.74 -1.21 9.97
CA SER A 31 0.40 -1.55 10.44
C SER A 31 -0.59 -0.48 9.97
N PHE A 32 -1.87 -0.77 9.95
CA PHE A 32 -2.88 0.13 9.41
C PHE A 32 -4.02 0.38 10.40
N ARG A 33 -4.81 1.40 10.13
CA ARG A 33 -5.81 1.91 11.08
C ARG A 33 -7.11 1.12 11.07
N SER A 34 -7.61 0.78 9.88
CA SER A 34 -8.86 0.02 9.73
C SER A 34 -8.70 -1.41 10.22
N PRO A 35 -9.76 -2.08 10.69
CA PRO A 35 -9.71 -3.51 10.89
C PRO A 35 -9.33 -4.24 9.59
N GLY A 36 -8.60 -5.36 9.69
CA GLY A 36 -8.21 -6.15 8.54
C GLY A 36 -7.12 -7.17 8.86
N GLN A 37 -6.98 -8.16 8.00
CA GLN A 37 -5.94 -9.19 8.12
C GLN A 37 -4.61 -8.68 7.56
N PRO A 38 -3.47 -9.20 8.04
CA PRO A 38 -2.15 -8.90 7.48
C PRO A 38 -2.08 -9.18 5.98
N PHE A 39 -1.31 -8.39 5.25
CA PHE A 39 -1.08 -8.58 3.82
C PHE A 39 0.24 -7.96 3.38
N VAL A 40 0.69 -8.34 2.19
CA VAL A 40 1.93 -7.87 1.59
C VAL A 40 1.62 -6.91 0.45
N MET A 41 2.33 -5.80 0.37
CA MET A 41 2.36 -4.95 -0.83
C MET A 41 3.64 -5.22 -1.60
N ARG A 42 3.49 -5.51 -2.89
CA ARG A 42 4.62 -5.74 -3.82
C ARG A 42 4.64 -4.70 -4.93
N GLY A 43 5.80 -4.56 -5.55
CA GLY A 43 6.01 -3.73 -6.72
C GLY A 43 5.39 -4.30 -8.01
N PRO A 44 5.60 -3.59 -9.12
CA PRO A 44 5.10 -3.99 -10.44
C PRO A 44 5.82 -5.24 -10.97
N ALA A 45 5.41 -5.72 -12.15
CA ALA A 45 6.25 -6.61 -12.95
C ALA A 45 7.50 -5.88 -13.44
N ASP A 46 8.52 -6.63 -13.88
CA ASP A 46 9.70 -6.04 -14.49
C ASP A 46 9.29 -5.13 -15.65
N ASN A 47 9.79 -3.91 -15.61
CA ASN A 47 9.45 -2.88 -16.59
C ASN A 47 10.52 -1.78 -16.64
N ARG A 48 10.43 -0.93 -17.68
CA ARG A 48 11.28 0.27 -17.85
C ARG A 48 10.43 1.54 -17.94
N GLY A 49 9.24 1.54 -17.37
CA GLY A 49 8.36 2.70 -17.30
C GLY A 49 8.91 3.81 -16.42
N GLU A 50 8.42 5.04 -16.61
CA GLU A 50 8.90 6.20 -15.86
C GLU A 50 8.39 6.22 -14.42
N LEU A 51 7.18 5.68 -14.17
CA LEU A 51 6.51 5.78 -12.88
C LEU A 51 7.19 4.92 -11.81
N GLU A 52 7.50 3.67 -12.13
CA GLU A 52 8.12 2.71 -11.20
C GLU A 52 8.92 1.68 -12.01
N PRO A 53 10.13 2.04 -12.52
CA PRO A 53 10.99 1.09 -13.22
C PRO A 53 11.44 -0.02 -12.26
N PHE A 54 11.38 -1.28 -12.72
CA PHE A 54 11.69 -2.43 -11.87
C PHE A 54 12.28 -3.60 -12.67
N ALA A 55 13.19 -4.35 -12.04
CA ALA A 55 13.90 -5.47 -12.68
C ALA A 55 14.07 -6.70 -11.76
N HIS A 56 13.43 -6.74 -10.60
CA HIS A 56 13.59 -7.80 -9.61
C HIS A 56 12.26 -8.42 -9.16
N ALA A 57 11.24 -8.39 -10.02
CA ALA A 57 9.91 -8.88 -9.67
C ALA A 57 9.89 -10.36 -9.24
N ALA A 58 10.77 -11.20 -9.81
CA ALA A 58 10.88 -12.61 -9.41
C ALA A 58 11.48 -12.77 -8.01
N ALA A 59 12.53 -12.03 -7.66
CA ALA A 59 13.14 -12.06 -6.33
C ALA A 59 12.18 -11.52 -5.27
N GLU A 60 11.48 -10.43 -5.58
CA GLU A 60 10.46 -9.84 -4.70
C GLU A 60 9.28 -10.81 -4.49
N ALA A 61 8.85 -11.54 -5.52
CA ALA A 61 7.81 -12.55 -5.41
C ALA A 61 8.23 -13.73 -4.50
N GLN A 62 9.50 -14.15 -4.58
CA GLN A 62 10.03 -15.16 -3.65
C GLN A 62 10.01 -14.66 -2.20
N LEU A 63 10.39 -13.42 -1.96
CA LEU A 63 10.31 -12.82 -0.62
C LEU A 63 8.85 -12.78 -0.15
N ALA A 64 7.93 -12.28 -0.97
CA ALA A 64 6.50 -12.22 -0.67
C ALA A 64 5.89 -13.58 -0.33
N ALA A 65 6.37 -14.65 -0.98
CA ALA A 65 5.89 -16.00 -0.74
C ALA A 65 6.21 -16.54 0.66
N HIS A 66 7.24 -16.01 1.32
CA HIS A 66 7.77 -16.57 2.58
C HIS A 66 7.51 -15.69 3.80
N VAL A 67 7.14 -14.41 3.65
CA VAL A 67 6.94 -13.50 4.81
C VAL A 67 5.66 -13.75 5.61
N GLY A 68 4.82 -14.71 5.21
CA GLY A 68 3.70 -15.22 6.01
C GLY A 68 2.31 -14.99 5.41
N PRO A 69 1.83 -13.76 5.19
CA PRO A 69 0.49 -13.55 4.66
C PRO A 69 0.29 -14.14 3.27
N SER A 70 -0.89 -14.72 3.04
CA SER A 70 -1.26 -15.27 1.71
C SER A 70 -1.90 -14.23 0.78
N ARG A 71 -2.24 -13.04 1.30
CA ARG A 71 -2.78 -11.94 0.48
C ARG A 71 -1.66 -11.02 0.05
N VAL A 72 -1.61 -10.76 -1.26
CA VAL A 72 -0.60 -9.92 -1.90
C VAL A 72 -1.29 -8.84 -2.73
N VAL A 73 -0.93 -7.59 -2.49
CA VAL A 73 -1.51 -6.42 -3.14
C VAL A 73 -0.44 -5.74 -3.99
N GLU A 74 -0.80 -5.26 -5.17
CA GLU A 74 0.06 -4.51 -6.07
C GLU A 74 -0.63 -3.25 -6.62
N GLY A 75 0.11 -2.42 -7.35
CA GLY A 75 -0.47 -1.29 -8.08
C GLY A 75 -0.55 0.01 -7.29
N TRP A 76 0.18 0.13 -6.18
CA TRP A 76 0.22 1.34 -5.35
C TRP A 76 0.51 2.60 -6.15
N MET A 77 1.67 2.66 -6.84
CA MET A 77 2.08 3.86 -7.57
C MET A 77 1.12 4.23 -8.71
N GLN A 78 0.55 3.25 -9.40
CA GLN A 78 -0.42 3.52 -10.46
C GLN A 78 -1.72 4.10 -9.90
N ALA A 79 -2.28 3.49 -8.85
CA ALA A 79 -3.50 3.98 -8.20
C ALA A 79 -3.29 5.40 -7.63
N TYR A 80 -2.11 5.67 -7.06
CA TYR A 80 -1.73 6.99 -6.55
C TYR A 80 -1.64 8.03 -7.68
N ALA A 81 -0.92 7.72 -8.76
CA ALA A 81 -0.76 8.61 -9.92
C ALA A 81 -2.12 8.94 -10.58
N ASP A 82 -2.99 7.95 -10.74
CA ASP A 82 -4.34 8.12 -11.26
C ASP A 82 -5.19 9.00 -10.31
N GLY A 83 -5.02 8.85 -9.00
CA GLY A 83 -5.62 9.71 -7.99
C GLY A 83 -5.19 11.17 -8.14
N VAL A 84 -3.89 11.42 -8.28
CA VAL A 84 -3.33 12.76 -8.53
C VAL A 84 -3.93 13.35 -9.81
N ALA A 85 -4.00 12.59 -10.91
CA ALA A 85 -4.59 13.04 -12.17
C ALA A 85 -6.06 13.43 -11.99
N ARG A 86 -6.84 12.64 -11.24
CA ARG A 86 -8.26 12.96 -10.95
C ARG A 86 -8.41 14.21 -10.09
N ARG A 87 -7.56 14.42 -9.07
CA ARG A 87 -7.55 15.64 -8.25
C ARG A 87 -7.29 16.87 -9.10
N LYS A 88 -6.30 16.83 -9.98
CA LYS A 88 -6.00 17.91 -10.93
C LYS A 88 -7.17 18.21 -11.86
N ALA A 89 -7.79 17.20 -12.44
CA ALA A 89 -8.94 17.36 -13.34
C ALA A 89 -10.16 18.02 -12.67
N ARG A 90 -10.32 17.86 -11.36
CA ARG A 90 -11.40 18.49 -10.57
C ARG A 90 -11.07 19.92 -10.11
N GLY A 91 -9.88 20.42 -10.40
CA GLY A 91 -9.42 21.72 -9.88
C GLY A 91 -9.24 21.76 -8.37
N LEU A 92 -9.25 20.60 -7.73
CA LEU A 92 -8.94 20.45 -6.31
C LEU A 92 -7.42 20.40 -6.18
N THR A 93 -6.80 21.51 -5.84
CA THR A 93 -5.39 21.60 -5.50
C THR A 93 -5.23 21.85 -4.01
N PRO A 94 -5.18 20.80 -3.18
CA PRO A 94 -4.88 20.96 -1.77
C PRO A 94 -3.35 21.00 -1.53
N GLY A 95 -2.67 22.01 -2.08
CA GLY A 95 -1.23 22.21 -1.90
C GLY A 95 -0.34 21.25 -2.70
N ALA A 96 0.93 21.63 -2.91
CA ALA A 96 1.89 20.94 -3.80
C ALA A 96 2.12 19.45 -3.52
N VAL A 97 1.85 18.97 -2.31
CA VAL A 97 2.07 17.59 -1.87
C VAL A 97 1.18 16.57 -2.61
N HIS A 98 -0.01 16.98 -3.06
CA HIS A 98 -0.97 16.08 -3.71
C HIS A 98 -1.03 16.24 -5.24
N GLU A 99 -0.14 17.04 -5.80
CA GLU A 99 -0.12 17.37 -7.23
C GLU A 99 0.92 16.57 -8.02
N ASP A 100 1.82 15.87 -7.33
CA ASP A 100 2.93 15.13 -7.95
C ASP A 100 2.87 13.66 -7.54
N PRO A 101 2.83 12.71 -8.49
CA PRO A 101 2.90 11.28 -8.20
C PRO A 101 4.11 10.86 -7.36
N SER A 102 5.21 11.62 -7.39
CA SER A 102 6.41 11.34 -6.59
C SER A 102 6.17 11.36 -5.07
N TYR A 103 5.10 12.00 -4.61
CA TYR A 103 4.71 11.92 -3.20
C TYR A 103 4.11 10.55 -2.78
N GLY A 104 3.74 9.71 -3.74
CA GLY A 104 3.40 8.31 -3.50
C GLY A 104 4.60 7.39 -3.30
N VAL A 105 5.83 7.89 -3.53
CA VAL A 105 7.07 7.12 -3.38
C VAL A 105 7.37 6.93 -1.90
N GLY A 106 7.19 5.71 -1.41
CA GLY A 106 7.60 5.28 -0.09
C GLY A 106 9.01 4.69 -0.10
N THR A 107 9.34 4.00 0.97
CA THR A 107 10.65 3.35 1.17
C THR A 107 10.89 2.23 0.17
N THR A 108 9.89 1.41 -0.12
CA THR A 108 9.98 0.28 -1.07
C THR A 108 10.12 0.76 -2.51
N GLU A 109 9.37 1.79 -2.92
CA GLU A 109 9.50 2.42 -4.24
C GLU A 109 10.88 3.07 -4.41
N TYR A 110 11.37 3.74 -3.35
CA TYR A 110 12.71 4.30 -3.36
C TYR A 110 13.77 3.19 -3.50
N MET A 111 13.67 2.09 -2.74
CA MET A 111 14.57 0.95 -2.86
C MET A 111 14.60 0.41 -4.29
N ARG A 112 13.42 0.21 -4.94
CA ARG A 112 13.32 -0.23 -6.33
C ARG A 112 13.98 0.76 -7.29
N SER A 113 13.80 2.06 -7.08
CA SER A 113 14.44 3.11 -7.91
C SER A 113 15.97 3.12 -7.82
N ARG A 114 16.52 2.52 -6.76
CA ARG A 114 17.97 2.37 -6.55
C ARG A 114 18.52 1.04 -7.08
N GLY A 115 17.70 0.22 -7.69
CA GLY A 115 18.09 -1.07 -8.26
C GLY A 115 17.99 -2.25 -7.29
N GLY A 116 17.47 -2.03 -6.08
CA GLY A 116 17.13 -3.09 -5.14
C GLY A 116 15.67 -3.56 -5.29
N TYR A 117 15.18 -4.32 -4.31
CA TYR A 117 13.78 -4.71 -4.22
C TYR A 117 13.31 -4.71 -2.76
N GLY A 118 12.03 -4.67 -2.55
CA GLY A 118 11.48 -4.67 -1.20
C GLY A 118 9.98 -4.85 -1.14
N LEU A 119 9.52 -5.26 0.04
CA LEU A 119 8.10 -5.42 0.34
C LEU A 119 7.70 -4.50 1.47
N THR A 120 6.49 -3.96 1.39
CA THR A 120 5.80 -3.47 2.57
C THR A 120 4.93 -4.60 3.12
N LEU A 121 5.15 -4.98 4.37
CA LEU A 121 4.31 -5.90 5.09
C LEU A 121 3.40 -5.13 6.04
N GLU A 122 2.13 -5.16 5.77
CA GLU A 122 1.09 -4.67 6.66
C GLU A 122 0.75 -5.76 7.67
N CYS A 123 1.26 -5.61 8.89
CA CYS A 123 1.21 -6.65 9.94
C CYS A 123 -0.16 -6.78 10.62
N GLY A 124 -1.14 -5.99 10.23
CA GLY A 124 -2.47 -5.95 10.82
C GLY A 124 -2.85 -4.56 11.32
N GLN A 125 -3.97 -4.48 12.02
CA GLN A 125 -4.45 -3.23 12.60
C GLN A 125 -3.52 -2.77 13.74
N HIS A 126 -3.38 -1.44 13.95
CA HIS A 126 -2.42 -0.84 14.90
C HIS A 126 -2.47 -1.44 16.31
N ASP A 127 -3.65 -1.77 16.80
CA ASP A 127 -3.86 -2.28 18.17
C ASP A 127 -3.96 -3.82 18.20
N ASP A 128 -3.74 -4.51 17.07
CA ASP A 128 -3.74 -5.97 17.03
C ASP A 128 -2.48 -6.53 17.70
N PRO A 129 -2.61 -7.23 18.84
CA PRO A 129 -1.46 -7.80 19.53
C PRO A 129 -0.71 -8.85 18.69
N ALA A 130 -1.33 -9.47 17.70
CA ALA A 130 -0.70 -10.42 16.80
C ALA A 130 0.25 -9.76 15.79
N GLY A 131 0.17 -8.44 15.60
CA GLY A 131 1.00 -7.73 14.62
C GLY A 131 2.50 -7.89 14.86
N ALA A 132 2.93 -7.95 16.12
CA ALA A 132 4.33 -8.17 16.48
C ALA A 132 4.83 -9.57 16.08
N ASP A 133 4.00 -10.61 16.26
CA ASP A 133 4.34 -11.99 15.88
C ASP A 133 4.42 -12.12 14.35
N VAL A 134 3.52 -11.44 13.62
CA VAL A 134 3.56 -11.37 12.15
C VAL A 134 4.87 -10.73 11.68
N ALA A 135 5.27 -9.61 12.29
CA ALA A 135 6.50 -8.92 11.98
C ALA A 135 7.74 -9.78 12.29
N GLU A 136 7.80 -10.41 13.47
CA GLU A 136 8.90 -11.30 13.84
C GLU A 136 9.03 -12.47 12.87
N HIS A 137 7.90 -13.12 12.54
CA HIS A 137 7.89 -14.20 11.57
C HIS A 137 8.50 -13.74 10.24
N ALA A 138 8.05 -12.63 9.70
CA ALA A 138 8.52 -12.09 8.43
C ALA A 138 10.03 -11.76 8.45
N ILE A 139 10.53 -11.17 9.54
CA ILE A 139 11.95 -10.90 9.72
C ILE A 139 12.75 -12.21 9.66
N ARG A 140 12.33 -13.23 10.43
CA ARG A 140 13.04 -14.53 10.50
C ARG A 140 13.06 -15.21 9.13
N GLN A 141 11.92 -15.21 8.42
CA GLN A 141 11.82 -15.80 7.08
C GLN A 141 12.68 -15.04 6.05
N THR A 142 12.72 -13.72 6.14
CA THR A 142 13.57 -12.89 5.27
C THR A 142 15.05 -13.18 5.51
N LEU A 143 15.49 -13.23 6.76
CA LEU A 143 16.89 -13.56 7.11
C LEU A 143 17.29 -14.96 6.65
N SER A 144 16.38 -15.94 6.80
CA SER A 144 16.60 -17.31 6.33
C SER A 144 16.67 -17.38 4.80
N LEU A 145 15.70 -16.77 4.10
CA LEU A 145 15.63 -16.77 2.63
C LEU A 145 16.86 -16.13 1.99
N LEU A 146 17.38 -15.07 2.61
CA LEU A 146 18.58 -14.36 2.14
C LEU A 146 19.89 -15.01 2.58
N GLY A 147 19.85 -16.10 3.37
CA GLY A 147 21.04 -16.76 3.88
C GLY A 147 21.82 -15.92 4.91
N LEU A 148 21.17 -14.95 5.54
CA LEU A 148 21.77 -14.06 6.55
C LEU A 148 21.74 -14.66 7.95
N ALA A 149 20.92 -15.69 8.18
CA ALA A 149 20.88 -16.43 9.43
C ALA A 149 20.55 -17.90 9.18
N ASP A 150 21.10 -18.79 9.98
CA ASP A 150 20.79 -20.23 9.97
C ASP A 150 19.45 -20.47 10.71
N LEU A 151 18.36 -20.19 10.02
CA LEU A 151 16.99 -20.33 10.51
C LEU A 151 16.18 -21.23 9.57
N PRO A 152 15.19 -21.97 10.08
CA PRO A 152 14.33 -22.76 9.22
C PRO A 152 13.50 -21.86 8.31
N LEU A 153 13.51 -22.14 7.00
CA LEU A 153 12.64 -21.50 6.03
C LEU A 153 11.33 -22.27 5.97
N ALA A 154 10.23 -21.62 6.35
CA ALA A 154 8.91 -22.21 6.26
C ALA A 154 8.46 -22.33 4.78
N PRO A 155 7.65 -23.34 4.43
CA PRO A 155 7.08 -23.41 3.08
C PRO A 155 6.18 -22.19 2.84
N PRO A 156 6.07 -21.73 1.57
CA PRO A 156 5.21 -20.62 1.22
C PRO A 156 3.74 -20.86 1.62
N ALA A 157 3.08 -19.84 2.16
CA ALA A 157 1.63 -19.88 2.38
C ALA A 157 0.90 -20.05 1.03
N ARG A 158 0.00 -21.01 0.92
CA ARG A 158 -0.77 -21.26 -0.31
C ARG A 158 -2.21 -21.64 0.03
N PRO A 159 -3.21 -21.29 -0.81
CA PRO A 159 -3.11 -20.50 -2.04
C PRO A 159 -2.90 -19.01 -1.75
N PHE A 160 -2.30 -18.29 -2.72
CA PHE A 160 -2.18 -16.83 -2.66
C PHE A 160 -3.40 -16.15 -3.26
N GLU A 161 -3.88 -15.10 -2.59
CA GLU A 161 -4.85 -14.15 -3.13
C GLU A 161 -4.11 -12.89 -3.61
N CYS A 162 -3.98 -12.74 -4.94
CA CYS A 162 -3.34 -11.58 -5.54
C CYS A 162 -4.39 -10.53 -5.93
N LEU A 163 -4.23 -9.33 -5.41
CA LEU A 163 -5.11 -8.19 -5.65
C LEU A 163 -4.32 -7.04 -6.27
N ARG A 164 -5.01 -6.18 -7.01
CA ARG A 164 -4.46 -4.94 -7.56
C ARG A 164 -5.31 -3.76 -7.11
N LEU A 165 -4.68 -2.74 -6.57
CA LEU A 165 -5.33 -1.46 -6.34
C LEU A 165 -5.71 -0.84 -7.68
N ALA A 166 -7.00 -0.56 -7.85
CA ALA A 166 -7.58 -0.06 -9.08
C ALA A 166 -7.86 1.44 -9.00
N GLU A 167 -8.26 1.91 -7.81
CA GLU A 167 -8.66 3.29 -7.63
C GLU A 167 -8.47 3.73 -6.18
N VAL A 168 -8.08 4.99 -5.97
CA VAL A 168 -8.17 5.67 -4.68
C VAL A 168 -9.36 6.63 -4.67
N ILE A 169 -10.13 6.60 -3.60
CA ILE A 169 -11.26 7.51 -3.39
C ILE A 169 -10.89 8.48 -2.27
N ASP A 170 -10.93 9.77 -2.57
CA ASP A 170 -10.64 10.81 -1.59
C ASP A 170 -11.90 11.20 -0.80
N ARG A 171 -11.72 11.59 0.46
CA ARG A 171 -12.74 12.28 1.21
C ARG A 171 -12.82 13.73 0.75
N HIS A 172 -14.01 14.22 0.38
CA HIS A 172 -14.17 15.58 -0.13
C HIS A 172 -14.44 16.58 1.00
N THR A 173 -15.28 16.21 1.95
CA THR A 173 -15.69 17.07 3.06
C THR A 173 -15.87 16.25 4.34
N GLU A 174 -15.96 16.93 5.48
CA GLU A 174 -16.23 16.27 6.78
C GLU A 174 -17.62 15.59 6.82
N GLY A 175 -18.57 16.04 5.98
CA GLY A 175 -19.89 15.46 5.88
C GLY A 175 -19.98 14.16 5.07
N ASP A 176 -18.90 13.78 4.40
CA ASP A 176 -18.82 12.50 3.69
C ASP A 176 -18.80 11.34 4.70
N ARG A 177 -19.61 10.30 4.46
CA ARG A 177 -19.73 9.18 5.40
C ARG A 177 -19.83 7.84 4.69
N PHE A 178 -19.26 6.82 5.27
CA PHE A 178 -19.50 5.43 4.89
C PHE A 178 -20.95 5.03 5.22
N VAL A 179 -21.52 4.10 4.47
CA VAL A 179 -22.88 3.58 4.74
C VAL A 179 -22.90 2.54 5.84
N LYS A 180 -21.76 1.92 6.14
CA LYS A 180 -21.57 0.96 7.23
C LYS A 180 -20.10 1.02 7.70
N THR A 181 -19.77 0.33 8.77
CA THR A 181 -18.37 0.07 9.12
C THR A 181 -17.79 -0.93 8.12
N TRP A 182 -16.69 -0.55 7.50
CA TRP A 182 -15.95 -1.37 6.57
C TRP A 182 -14.67 -1.91 7.21
N THR A 183 -14.30 -3.12 6.81
CA THR A 183 -13.01 -3.74 7.12
C THR A 183 -12.18 -3.82 5.84
N SER A 184 -10.87 -3.66 5.92
CA SER A 184 -10.01 -3.88 4.75
C SER A 184 -10.24 -5.29 4.20
N PHE A 185 -10.46 -5.34 2.89
CA PHE A 185 -10.79 -6.53 2.11
C PHE A 185 -12.23 -7.05 2.26
N ASP A 186 -13.15 -6.27 2.81
CA ASP A 186 -14.57 -6.56 2.64
C ASP A 186 -14.91 -6.62 1.16
N PRO A 187 -15.59 -7.68 0.70
CA PRO A 187 -15.98 -7.80 -0.70
C PRO A 187 -17.02 -6.76 -1.08
N LEU A 188 -16.93 -6.29 -2.31
CA LEU A 188 -17.86 -5.35 -2.93
C LEU A 188 -18.48 -6.00 -4.17
N ALA A 189 -19.80 -5.95 -4.29
CA ALA A 189 -20.48 -6.21 -5.55
C ALA A 189 -20.39 -4.99 -6.48
N GLU A 190 -20.49 -5.21 -7.79
CA GLU A 190 -20.68 -4.11 -8.74
C GLU A 190 -21.93 -3.29 -8.40
N GLY A 191 -21.80 -1.96 -8.37
CA GLY A 191 -22.88 -1.04 -7.98
C GLY A 191 -23.15 -0.96 -6.48
N GLU A 192 -22.45 -1.72 -5.61
CA GLU A 192 -22.64 -1.64 -4.17
C GLU A 192 -22.36 -0.23 -3.64
N LEU A 193 -23.28 0.30 -2.83
CA LEU A 193 -23.14 1.60 -2.19
C LEU A 193 -22.10 1.50 -1.05
N VAL A 194 -20.99 2.24 -1.20
CA VAL A 194 -19.88 2.24 -0.22
C VAL A 194 -20.00 3.42 0.74
N ALA A 195 -20.31 4.58 0.19
CA ALA A 195 -20.34 5.84 0.92
C ALA A 195 -21.31 6.84 0.32
N VAL A 196 -21.63 7.89 1.07
CA VAL A 196 -22.45 9.01 0.59
C VAL A 196 -21.72 10.31 0.89
N ARG A 197 -21.61 11.19 -0.10
CA ARG A 197 -21.05 12.54 0.03
C ARG A 197 -21.99 13.45 0.82
N ALA A 198 -21.47 14.56 1.31
CA ALA A 198 -22.26 15.54 2.06
C ALA A 198 -23.40 16.13 1.22
N ASP A 199 -23.26 16.23 -0.09
CA ASP A 199 -24.26 16.72 -1.04
C ASP A 199 -25.30 15.65 -1.46
N GLY A 200 -25.20 14.43 -0.89
CA GLY A 200 -26.06 13.30 -1.22
C GLY A 200 -25.56 12.44 -2.38
N THR A 201 -24.45 12.80 -3.02
CA THR A 201 -23.87 11.98 -4.10
C THR A 201 -23.45 10.63 -3.56
N GLU A 202 -23.87 9.57 -4.22
CA GLU A 202 -23.53 8.20 -3.87
C GLU A 202 -22.15 7.81 -4.42
N VAL A 203 -21.33 7.15 -3.59
CA VAL A 203 -20.06 6.54 -3.99
C VAL A 203 -20.27 5.04 -4.04
N ARG A 204 -20.32 4.50 -5.26
CA ARG A 204 -20.57 3.09 -5.53
C ARG A 204 -19.33 2.40 -6.08
N ALA A 205 -19.19 1.10 -5.79
CA ALA A 205 -18.17 0.26 -6.41
C ALA A 205 -18.45 0.16 -7.93
N PRO A 206 -17.51 0.58 -8.80
CA PRO A 206 -17.73 0.56 -10.26
C PRO A 206 -17.76 -0.85 -10.83
N GLN A 207 -17.23 -1.83 -10.09
CA GLN A 207 -17.20 -3.25 -10.42
C GLN A 207 -17.00 -4.08 -9.16
N ALA A 208 -17.19 -5.39 -9.23
CA ALA A 208 -16.93 -6.29 -8.12
C ALA A 208 -15.44 -6.28 -7.74
N GLY A 209 -15.17 -6.31 -6.43
CA GLY A 209 -13.81 -6.23 -5.90
C GLY A 209 -13.78 -6.19 -4.38
N TYR A 210 -12.89 -5.36 -3.83
CA TYR A 210 -12.66 -5.22 -2.40
C TYR A 210 -12.42 -3.76 -2.03
N ILE A 211 -12.85 -3.36 -0.83
CA ILE A 211 -12.42 -2.11 -0.22
C ILE A 211 -11.11 -2.35 0.56
N VAL A 212 -10.16 -1.41 0.48
CA VAL A 212 -8.87 -1.49 1.18
C VAL A 212 -8.60 -0.16 1.89
N PHE A 213 -8.08 -0.23 3.10
CA PHE A 213 -7.77 0.93 3.94
C PHE A 213 -8.92 1.92 4.14
N PRO A 214 -10.15 1.47 4.49
CA PRO A 214 -11.22 2.43 4.80
C PRO A 214 -10.87 3.23 6.04
N ASP A 215 -10.66 4.55 5.90
CA ASP A 215 -10.31 5.44 7.02
C ASP A 215 -11.44 6.41 7.35
N VAL A 216 -12.18 6.13 8.42
CA VAL A 216 -13.27 7.00 8.91
C VAL A 216 -12.77 8.36 9.38
N SER A 217 -11.47 8.48 9.70
CA SER A 217 -10.82 9.70 10.20
C SER A 217 -10.05 10.47 9.13
N ALA A 218 -10.08 10.02 7.87
CA ALA A 218 -9.43 10.72 6.78
C ALA A 218 -9.85 12.20 6.74
N GLN A 219 -8.90 13.10 6.56
CA GLN A 219 -9.19 14.51 6.44
C GLN A 219 -9.76 14.84 5.05
N PRO A 220 -10.58 15.88 4.90
CA PRO A 220 -10.98 16.36 3.57
C PRO A 220 -9.78 16.60 2.65
N GLY A 221 -9.87 16.12 1.41
CA GLY A 221 -8.80 16.18 0.42
C GLY A 221 -7.79 15.06 0.50
N HIS A 222 -7.86 14.18 1.50
CA HIS A 222 -6.98 13.01 1.66
C HIS A 222 -7.66 11.72 1.19
N GLU A 223 -6.86 10.69 1.01
CA GLU A 223 -7.31 9.35 0.66
C GLU A 223 -8.25 8.81 1.72
N TRP A 224 -9.41 8.34 1.27
CA TRP A 224 -10.47 7.84 2.16
C TRP A 224 -10.52 6.32 2.19
N PHE A 225 -10.38 5.72 1.02
CA PHE A 225 -10.24 4.27 0.83
C PHE A 225 -9.75 3.96 -0.58
N TYR A 226 -9.30 2.73 -0.76
CA TYR A 226 -8.94 2.18 -2.06
C TYR A 226 -9.93 1.12 -2.49
N LEU A 227 -10.09 0.97 -3.79
CA LEU A 227 -10.77 -0.15 -4.43
C LEU A 227 -9.72 -1.07 -5.04
N ALA A 228 -9.85 -2.37 -4.77
CA ALA A 228 -8.97 -3.39 -5.31
C ALA A 228 -9.76 -4.46 -6.07
N GLN A 229 -9.11 -5.11 -7.01
CA GLN A 229 -9.63 -6.20 -7.83
C GLN A 229 -8.68 -7.37 -7.79
N ARG A 230 -9.15 -8.54 -8.26
CA ARG A 230 -8.24 -9.67 -8.46
C ARG A 230 -7.18 -9.31 -9.49
N SER A 231 -5.92 -9.53 -9.12
CA SER A 231 -4.82 -9.36 -10.07
C SER A 231 -4.75 -10.56 -11.01
N THR A 232 -4.44 -10.28 -12.28
CA THR A 232 -4.11 -11.31 -13.27
C THR A 232 -2.67 -11.80 -13.13
N ARG A 233 -1.84 -11.11 -12.34
CA ARG A 233 -0.45 -11.49 -12.06
C ARG A 233 -0.39 -12.39 -10.83
N PRO A 234 -0.07 -13.68 -10.97
CA PRO A 234 0.13 -14.57 -9.83
C PRO A 234 1.38 -14.17 -9.03
N LEU A 235 1.53 -14.77 -7.85
CA LEU A 235 2.77 -14.70 -7.08
C LEU A 235 3.72 -15.80 -7.53
#